data_1a28a31daeac062bb9ce38fc7248a006
#
_entry.id   1a28a31daeac062bb9ce38fc7248a006
#
_cell.length_a   1.000
_cell.length_b   1.000
_cell.length_c   1.000
_cell.angle_alpha   90.00
_cell.angle_beta   90.00
_cell.angle_gamma   90.00
#
_symmetry.space_group_name_H-M   'P 1'
#
loop_
_entity.id
_entity.type
_entity.pdbx_description
1 polymer ?
#
loop_
_entity_poly.entity_id
_entity_poly.type
_entity_poly.pdbx_seq_one_letter_code
_entity_poly.pdbx_strand_id
1 'polypeptide(L)'
;MEHLKEFSHQNEGEIRVNSQTQDKFTLINELARRRGFFWQSYEIYGGASGFVTYGFLGTRLKQNIEKKLRDLFVNKLGILEIEAPIIAPAKVFEASGHVEHFKEPMVECLKCGRRFRADHLLKEKARLSETEVEKLTLEELKNAIERNDVRCPECGGAFGEPKYFLTMFKTSIGPYSEAVGYGRPEAAQNIFVEFRRLYENAREKLPFGVMQIGHALRNEISPRQGLIRLREFTIVDVEFFFDPEEPNCYLLKDLENETLRLVLAESKLRGSEEIVEVTVKEALEKGFIKVPWQAVFMALAKKLLTELGVPAEKQRFIEKLPWERAHYSLQSFDQEVYVDRWGWVEVSGHAYRTDYDLKRHMQFSGVDTRVFKEYEKPVEIEKTVVKPLMAKLGPKFKGETQKIAEILAEMNPEEVEESFKKKGYYMLGEHKILPEYVEIVKCKVTEKGKHFIPHVVEPSFGLDRLVYVTLEYAYHVKDDRVILSFPRDIAPIQVGVYPLVSKDGLPEKAMQVYKMLIDEGFIAEYDEAGSIGRRYARADEAGIPLGITIDYETLKDDTVTIRDRDTWRQVRNKIAVLPELLHKYFRNKIDFEDLGEPLKE
;
A
#
# COMPACT_ATOMS: atom_id res chain seq x y z
N MET A 1 -21.10 -42.32 13.18
CA MET A 1 -19.79 -42.47 12.53
C MET A 1 -19.89 -43.15 11.15
N GLU A 2 -20.99 -42.94 10.41
CA GLU A 2 -21.20 -43.54 9.07
C GLU A 2 -21.48 -42.48 7.97
N HIS A 3 -21.54 -41.21 8.30
CA HIS A 3 -21.81 -40.13 7.33
C HIS A 3 -20.58 -39.34 6.88
N LEU A 4 -19.35 -39.77 7.16
CA LEU A 4 -18.11 -39.11 6.78
C LEU A 4 -17.27 -39.87 5.74
N LYS A 5 -17.79 -40.91 5.12
CA LYS A 5 -17.05 -41.74 4.13
C LYS A 5 -17.48 -41.58 2.67
N GLU A 6 -18.45 -40.76 2.35
CA GLU A 6 -18.97 -40.66 0.97
C GLU A 6 -18.49 -39.43 0.16
N PHE A 7 -17.55 -38.62 0.68
CA PHE A 7 -17.04 -37.43 -0.08
C PHE A 7 -15.64 -37.59 -0.65
N SER A 8 -15.05 -38.78 -0.71
CA SER A 8 -13.65 -38.96 -1.10
C SER A 8 -13.37 -39.65 -2.44
N HIS A 9 -14.37 -39.97 -3.25
CA HIS A 9 -14.15 -40.63 -4.55
C HIS A 9 -15.13 -40.19 -5.63
N GLN A 10 -15.03 -38.90 -6.05
CA GLN A 10 -15.57 -38.53 -7.38
C GLN A 10 -14.78 -37.35 -7.92
N ASN A 11 -14.21 -37.55 -9.14
CA ASN A 11 -13.56 -36.63 -10.06
C ASN A 11 -12.05 -36.43 -9.93
N GLU A 12 -11.27 -37.48 -10.08
CA GLU A 12 -9.98 -37.39 -10.79
C GLU A 12 -10.22 -37.61 -12.31
N GLY A 13 -11.06 -36.74 -12.90
CA GLY A 13 -11.16 -36.62 -14.36
C GLY A 13 -10.08 -35.66 -14.82
N GLU A 14 -9.23 -36.10 -15.73
CA GLU A 14 -8.34 -35.22 -16.50
C GLU A 14 -9.16 -34.11 -17.14
N ILE A 15 -9.20 -32.91 -16.52
CA ILE A 15 -9.69 -31.71 -17.16
C ILE A 15 -8.58 -31.30 -18.14
N ARG A 16 -8.67 -31.79 -19.39
CA ARG A 16 -8.00 -31.16 -20.53
C ARG A 16 -8.57 -29.76 -20.63
N VAL A 17 -7.83 -28.80 -20.11
CA VAL A 17 -8.17 -27.39 -20.17
C VAL A 17 -8.20 -26.99 -21.65
N ASN A 18 -9.40 -26.74 -22.16
CA ASN A 18 -9.61 -26.11 -23.45
C ASN A 18 -9.26 -24.62 -23.26
N SER A 19 -7.98 -24.29 -23.41
CA SER A 19 -7.36 -23.00 -23.04
C SER A 19 -7.81 -21.81 -23.90
N GLN A 20 -8.74 -22.02 -24.84
CA GLN A 20 -9.16 -20.97 -25.78
C GLN A 20 -10.42 -20.19 -25.38
N THR A 21 -11.06 -20.48 -24.23
CA THR A 21 -12.37 -19.87 -23.86
C THR A 21 -12.44 -19.26 -22.46
N GLN A 22 -11.49 -19.51 -21.58
CA GLN A 22 -11.50 -18.92 -20.23
C GLN A 22 -10.52 -17.76 -20.14
N ASP A 23 -10.93 -16.63 -19.51
CA ASP A 23 -10.05 -15.50 -19.25
C ASP A 23 -9.01 -15.86 -18.16
N LYS A 24 -7.82 -15.25 -18.26
CA LYS A 24 -6.68 -15.50 -17.37
C LYS A 24 -7.03 -15.33 -15.88
N PHE A 25 -7.87 -14.37 -15.53
CA PHE A 25 -8.34 -14.16 -14.16
C PHE A 25 -9.07 -15.39 -13.61
N THR A 26 -9.96 -15.99 -14.41
CA THR A 26 -10.69 -17.20 -14.00
C THR A 26 -9.72 -18.36 -13.77
N LEU A 27 -8.77 -18.57 -14.69
CA LEU A 27 -7.75 -19.61 -14.57
C LEU A 27 -6.86 -19.43 -13.32
N ILE A 28 -6.43 -18.20 -13.04
CA ILE A 28 -5.65 -17.89 -11.84
C ILE A 28 -6.45 -18.15 -10.56
N ASN A 29 -7.72 -17.75 -10.50
CA ASN A 29 -8.56 -17.99 -9.31
C ASN A 29 -8.80 -19.48 -9.06
N GLU A 30 -9.04 -20.27 -10.10
CA GLU A 30 -9.17 -21.72 -10.00
C GLU A 30 -7.88 -22.39 -9.52
N LEU A 31 -6.74 -21.99 -10.07
CA LEU A 31 -5.43 -22.45 -9.64
C LEU A 31 -5.15 -22.05 -8.19
N ALA A 32 -5.41 -20.80 -7.84
CA ALA A 32 -5.18 -20.25 -6.50
C ALA A 32 -5.99 -21.02 -5.44
N ARG A 33 -7.27 -21.29 -5.70
CA ARG A 33 -8.12 -22.10 -4.82
C ARG A 33 -7.60 -23.54 -4.71
N ARG A 34 -7.27 -24.18 -5.83
CA ARG A 34 -6.82 -25.58 -5.87
C ARG A 34 -5.46 -25.79 -5.21
N ARG A 35 -4.54 -24.81 -5.34
CA ARG A 35 -3.18 -24.88 -4.78
C ARG A 35 -3.03 -24.20 -3.42
N GLY A 36 -4.08 -23.58 -2.89
CA GLY A 36 -4.04 -22.97 -1.56
C GLY A 36 -3.31 -21.63 -1.54
N PHE A 37 -3.46 -20.82 -2.58
CA PHE A 37 -3.05 -19.42 -2.55
C PHE A 37 -4.11 -18.57 -1.87
N PHE A 38 -5.34 -18.54 -2.39
CA PHE A 38 -6.44 -17.82 -1.77
C PHE A 38 -7.80 -18.34 -2.27
N TRP A 39 -8.85 -18.04 -1.48
CA TRP A 39 -10.25 -18.30 -1.82
C TRP A 39 -11.17 -17.32 -1.10
N GLN A 40 -12.42 -17.27 -1.50
CA GLN A 40 -13.42 -16.44 -0.82
C GLN A 40 -13.66 -16.95 0.60
N SER A 41 -13.64 -16.02 1.59
CA SER A 41 -13.92 -16.37 2.98
C SER A 41 -15.37 -16.77 3.20
N TYR A 42 -15.60 -17.59 4.23
CA TYR A 42 -16.94 -17.98 4.71
C TYR A 42 -17.77 -18.77 3.69
N GLU A 43 -17.16 -19.56 2.82
CA GLU A 43 -17.84 -20.35 1.77
C GLU A 43 -18.94 -21.27 2.33
N ILE A 44 -18.77 -21.83 3.52
CA ILE A 44 -19.79 -22.67 4.20
C ILE A 44 -21.08 -21.92 4.53
N TYR A 45 -21.05 -20.59 4.54
CA TYR A 45 -22.21 -19.70 4.73
C TYR A 45 -22.60 -18.96 3.45
N GLY A 46 -22.18 -19.46 2.29
CA GLY A 46 -22.45 -18.82 0.99
C GLY A 46 -21.41 -17.77 0.56
N GLY A 47 -20.36 -17.60 1.33
CA GLY A 47 -19.29 -16.63 1.07
C GLY A 47 -19.66 -15.20 1.41
N ALA A 48 -18.64 -14.36 1.62
CA ALA A 48 -18.81 -12.93 1.83
C ALA A 48 -17.96 -12.16 0.81
N SER A 49 -18.61 -11.41 -0.08
CA SER A 49 -17.91 -10.62 -1.11
C SER A 49 -16.95 -9.62 -0.50
N GLY A 50 -15.75 -9.53 -1.04
CA GLY A 50 -14.71 -8.62 -0.56
C GLY A 50 -13.95 -9.08 0.68
N PHE A 51 -14.15 -10.34 1.09
CA PHE A 51 -13.35 -11.01 2.12
C PHE A 51 -12.69 -12.24 1.53
N VAL A 52 -11.39 -12.35 1.70
CA VAL A 52 -10.55 -13.42 1.15
C VAL A 52 -9.72 -14.06 2.24
N THR A 53 -9.61 -15.38 2.20
CA THR A 53 -8.70 -16.14 3.04
C THR A 53 -7.49 -16.55 2.21
N TYR A 54 -6.29 -16.24 2.69
CA TYR A 54 -5.06 -16.77 2.14
C TYR A 54 -4.79 -18.17 2.68
N GLY A 55 -4.53 -19.11 1.79
CA GLY A 55 -4.05 -20.44 2.14
C GLY A 55 -2.54 -20.44 2.39
N PHE A 56 -1.97 -21.64 2.57
CA PHE A 56 -0.56 -21.77 2.98
C PHE A 56 0.44 -21.20 1.95
N LEU A 57 0.21 -21.38 0.64
CA LEU A 57 1.07 -20.79 -0.41
C LEU A 57 0.86 -19.29 -0.53
N GLY A 58 -0.38 -18.84 -0.49
CA GLY A 58 -0.69 -17.41 -0.58
C GLY A 58 -0.18 -16.61 0.60
N THR A 59 -0.30 -17.14 1.82
CA THR A 59 0.24 -16.51 3.02
C THR A 59 1.75 -16.33 2.92
N ARG A 60 2.48 -17.37 2.48
CA ARG A 60 3.93 -17.29 2.29
C ARG A 60 4.34 -16.32 1.19
N LEU A 61 3.64 -16.33 0.04
CA LEU A 61 3.88 -15.37 -1.04
C LEU A 61 3.71 -13.94 -0.54
N LYS A 62 2.61 -13.67 0.18
CA LYS A 62 2.32 -12.36 0.78
C LYS A 62 3.41 -11.93 1.76
N GLN A 63 3.84 -12.81 2.66
CA GLN A 63 4.94 -12.56 3.60
C GLN A 63 6.28 -12.29 2.89
N ASN A 64 6.56 -12.98 1.78
CA ASN A 64 7.78 -12.73 1.00
C ASN A 64 7.73 -11.35 0.32
N ILE A 65 6.57 -10.90 -0.16
CA ILE A 65 6.38 -9.54 -0.69
C ILE A 65 6.52 -8.50 0.43
N GLU A 66 5.91 -8.74 1.59
CA GLU A 66 6.10 -7.88 2.78
C GLU A 66 7.59 -7.79 3.18
N LYS A 67 8.30 -8.91 3.14
CA LYS A 67 9.73 -8.93 3.42
C LYS A 67 10.52 -8.06 2.43
N LYS A 68 10.20 -8.10 1.12
CA LYS A 68 10.84 -7.22 0.13
C LYS A 68 10.58 -5.74 0.43
N LEU A 69 9.35 -5.38 0.84
CA LEU A 69 9.02 -4.02 1.25
C LEU A 69 9.81 -3.59 2.49
N ARG A 70 9.93 -4.46 3.52
CA ARG A 70 10.78 -4.21 4.70
C ARG A 70 12.25 -4.09 4.32
N ASP A 71 12.76 -4.96 3.46
CA ASP A 71 14.15 -4.90 2.99
C ASP A 71 14.43 -3.58 2.26
N LEU A 72 13.48 -3.09 1.46
CA LEU A 72 13.60 -1.82 0.74
C LEU A 72 13.50 -0.61 1.67
N PHE A 73 12.42 -0.48 2.41
CA PHE A 73 12.12 0.73 3.17
C PHE A 73 12.81 0.74 4.55
N VAL A 74 12.71 -0.33 5.32
CA VAL A 74 13.25 -0.39 6.67
C VAL A 74 14.75 -0.65 6.67
N ASN A 75 15.19 -1.75 6.01
CA ASN A 75 16.57 -2.18 6.12
C ASN A 75 17.56 -1.35 5.28
N LYS A 76 17.17 -0.94 4.05
CA LYS A 76 18.05 -0.16 3.17
C LYS A 76 17.94 1.35 3.40
N LEU A 77 16.73 1.87 3.61
CA LEU A 77 16.50 3.31 3.76
C LEU A 77 16.44 3.77 5.21
N GLY A 78 16.42 2.86 6.18
CA GLY A 78 16.38 3.20 7.59
C GLY A 78 15.07 3.81 8.06
N ILE A 79 13.96 3.56 7.32
CA ILE A 79 12.63 4.00 7.70
C ILE A 79 12.18 3.21 8.93
N LEU A 80 11.59 3.88 9.92
CA LEU A 80 11.06 3.24 11.12
C LEU A 80 9.82 2.42 10.77
N GLU A 81 9.62 1.26 11.40
CA GLU A 81 8.38 0.48 11.24
C GLU A 81 7.60 0.50 12.54
N ILE A 82 6.28 0.71 12.44
CA ILE A 82 5.35 0.63 13.58
C ILE A 82 4.21 -0.33 13.27
N GLU A 83 3.58 -0.82 14.34
CA GLU A 83 2.30 -1.52 14.29
C GLU A 83 1.32 -0.78 15.21
N ALA A 84 0.16 -0.40 14.68
CA ALA A 84 -0.85 0.34 15.41
C ALA A 84 -2.25 -0.27 15.25
N PRO A 85 -3.20 0.03 16.17
CA PRO A 85 -4.54 -0.55 16.16
C PRO A 85 -5.32 -0.30 14.87
N ILE A 86 -6.15 -1.28 14.48
CA ILE A 86 -7.05 -1.17 13.31
C ILE A 86 -8.25 -0.27 13.62
N ILE A 87 -8.73 -0.30 14.87
CA ILE A 87 -9.83 0.55 15.31
C ILE A 87 -9.26 1.81 15.93
N ALA A 88 -9.74 2.95 15.46
CA ALA A 88 -9.38 4.25 16.04
C ALA A 88 -10.63 5.06 16.41
N PRO A 89 -10.52 5.97 17.43
CA PRO A 89 -11.60 6.86 17.81
C PRO A 89 -12.05 7.75 16.64
N ALA A 90 -13.32 8.06 16.56
CA ALA A 90 -13.92 8.89 15.50
C ALA A 90 -13.18 10.21 15.30
N LYS A 91 -12.69 10.82 16.38
CA LYS A 91 -11.98 12.11 16.38
C LYS A 91 -10.73 12.09 15.48
N VAL A 92 -10.04 10.95 15.35
CA VAL A 92 -8.88 10.81 14.46
C VAL A 92 -9.31 11.03 13.00
N PHE A 93 -10.42 10.39 12.59
CA PHE A 93 -10.91 10.47 11.22
C PHE A 93 -11.73 11.73 10.92
N GLU A 94 -12.26 12.39 11.95
CA GLU A 94 -12.83 13.74 11.87
C GLU A 94 -11.71 14.77 11.62
N ALA A 95 -10.60 14.65 12.36
CA ALA A 95 -9.44 15.53 12.20
C ALA A 95 -8.85 15.41 10.79
N SER A 96 -8.65 14.22 10.29
CA SER A 96 -8.12 13.98 8.94
C SER A 96 -9.12 14.22 7.81
N GLY A 97 -10.43 14.42 8.10
CA GLY A 97 -11.48 14.64 7.10
C GLY A 97 -12.08 13.38 6.49
N HIS A 98 -11.65 12.17 6.90
CA HIS A 98 -12.17 10.92 6.33
C HIS A 98 -13.67 10.74 6.54
N VAL A 99 -14.21 11.10 7.71
CA VAL A 99 -15.66 10.99 7.97
C VAL A 99 -16.48 11.87 7.03
N GLU A 100 -15.91 12.97 6.57
CA GLU A 100 -16.55 13.91 5.66
C GLU A 100 -16.45 13.45 4.19
N HIS A 101 -15.30 12.93 3.75
CA HIS A 101 -14.98 12.67 2.35
C HIS A 101 -15.14 11.21 1.90
N PHE A 102 -15.09 10.23 2.81
CA PHE A 102 -15.24 8.80 2.46
C PHE A 102 -16.72 8.42 2.25
N LYS A 103 -17.38 9.10 1.33
CA LYS A 103 -18.79 8.90 0.98
C LYS A 103 -18.91 8.65 -0.51
N GLU A 104 -19.59 7.56 -0.88
CA GLU A 104 -19.82 7.20 -2.28
C GLU A 104 -21.32 7.32 -2.63
N PRO A 105 -21.66 7.78 -3.84
CA PRO A 105 -23.05 7.83 -4.27
C PRO A 105 -23.55 6.42 -4.56
N MET A 106 -24.60 6.00 -3.88
CA MET A 106 -25.19 4.66 -3.95
C MET A 106 -26.64 4.72 -4.40
N VAL A 107 -27.01 3.80 -5.28
CA VAL A 107 -28.40 3.52 -5.66
C VAL A 107 -28.80 2.09 -5.31
N GLU A 108 -30.08 1.90 -4.98
CA GLU A 108 -30.66 0.59 -4.69
C GLU A 108 -31.67 0.21 -5.77
N CYS A 109 -31.57 -1.01 -6.28
CA CYS A 109 -32.55 -1.53 -7.24
C CYS A 109 -33.89 -1.78 -6.56
N LEU A 110 -34.94 -1.17 -7.05
CA LEU A 110 -36.31 -1.29 -6.50
C LEU A 110 -36.91 -2.70 -6.65
N LYS A 111 -36.37 -3.52 -7.57
CA LYS A 111 -36.90 -4.87 -7.84
C LYS A 111 -36.18 -5.95 -7.03
N CYS A 112 -34.83 -5.92 -6.94
CA CYS A 112 -34.04 -6.97 -6.31
C CYS A 112 -33.29 -6.52 -5.03
N GLY A 113 -33.39 -5.25 -4.63
CA GLY A 113 -32.74 -4.70 -3.43
C GLY A 113 -31.22 -4.59 -3.50
N ARG A 114 -30.59 -4.97 -4.61
CA ARG A 114 -29.13 -4.87 -4.77
C ARG A 114 -28.69 -3.43 -4.88
N ARG A 115 -27.53 -3.13 -4.31
CA ARG A 115 -26.94 -1.80 -4.24
C ARG A 115 -25.74 -1.67 -5.16
N PHE A 116 -25.61 -0.51 -5.78
CA PHE A 116 -24.57 -0.21 -6.75
C PHE A 116 -24.04 1.21 -6.55
N ARG A 117 -22.80 1.45 -6.94
CA ARG A 117 -22.28 2.81 -7.07
C ARG A 117 -22.95 3.48 -8.26
N ALA A 118 -23.56 4.63 -8.04
CA ALA A 118 -24.30 5.37 -9.08
C ALA A 118 -23.38 5.87 -10.20
N ASP A 119 -22.20 6.36 -9.84
CA ASP A 119 -21.16 6.81 -10.75
C ASP A 119 -20.64 5.68 -11.65
N HIS A 120 -20.34 4.51 -11.10
CA HIS A 120 -19.90 3.35 -11.87
C HIS A 120 -20.96 2.86 -12.87
N LEU A 121 -22.21 2.82 -12.46
CA LEU A 121 -23.31 2.46 -13.38
C LEU A 121 -23.40 3.38 -14.59
N LEU A 122 -23.20 4.70 -14.39
CA LEU A 122 -23.20 5.67 -15.47
C LEU A 122 -21.99 5.51 -16.40
N LYS A 123 -20.78 5.28 -15.85
CA LYS A 123 -19.59 4.98 -16.64
C LYS A 123 -19.78 3.73 -17.52
N GLU A 124 -20.28 2.64 -16.94
CA GLU A 124 -20.40 1.35 -17.64
C GLU A 124 -21.58 1.31 -18.63
N LYS A 125 -22.72 1.87 -18.28
CA LYS A 125 -23.97 1.74 -19.05
C LYS A 125 -24.28 2.93 -19.95
N ALA A 126 -23.99 4.15 -19.47
CA ALA A 126 -24.19 5.37 -20.21
C ALA A 126 -22.95 5.83 -21.00
N ARG A 127 -21.79 5.15 -20.81
CA ARG A 127 -20.51 5.49 -21.43
C ARG A 127 -20.05 6.92 -21.19
N LEU A 128 -20.45 7.50 -20.06
CA LEU A 128 -19.97 8.81 -19.63
C LEU A 128 -18.52 8.70 -19.16
N SER A 129 -17.74 9.72 -19.43
CA SER A 129 -16.35 9.77 -18.96
C SER A 129 -16.30 9.90 -17.43
N GLU A 130 -15.21 9.47 -16.84
CA GLU A 130 -14.97 9.61 -15.41
C GLU A 130 -15.09 11.04 -14.92
N THR A 131 -14.49 11.96 -15.66
CA THR A 131 -14.51 13.39 -15.37
C THR A 131 -15.90 14.03 -15.42
N GLU A 132 -16.81 13.47 -16.22
CA GLU A 132 -18.21 13.93 -16.28
C GLU A 132 -19.02 13.46 -15.07
N VAL A 133 -18.82 12.21 -14.66
CA VAL A 133 -19.64 11.59 -13.62
C VAL A 133 -19.21 12.00 -12.21
N GLU A 134 -17.93 12.17 -11.95
CA GLU A 134 -17.40 12.51 -10.62
C GLU A 134 -17.82 13.90 -10.11
N LYS A 135 -18.18 14.79 -11.01
CA LYS A 135 -18.64 16.15 -10.67
C LYS A 135 -20.15 16.25 -10.39
N LEU A 136 -20.89 15.18 -10.65
CA LEU A 136 -22.36 15.21 -10.55
C LEU A 136 -22.82 15.18 -9.08
N THR A 137 -23.74 16.07 -8.75
CA THR A 137 -24.51 16.01 -7.51
C THR A 137 -25.43 14.80 -7.49
N LEU A 138 -25.98 14.43 -6.33
CA LEU A 138 -26.95 13.31 -6.24
C LEU A 138 -28.16 13.50 -7.14
N GLU A 139 -28.65 14.73 -7.30
CA GLU A 139 -29.77 15.07 -8.17
C GLU A 139 -29.39 14.91 -9.65
N GLU A 140 -28.21 15.37 -10.04
CA GLU A 140 -27.70 15.20 -11.40
C GLU A 140 -27.42 13.72 -11.72
N LEU A 141 -26.91 12.93 -10.78
CA LEU A 141 -26.77 11.48 -10.91
C LEU A 141 -28.13 10.80 -11.14
N LYS A 142 -29.15 11.17 -10.36
CA LYS A 142 -30.53 10.68 -10.56
C LYS A 142 -31.00 10.97 -11.98
N ASN A 143 -30.93 12.23 -12.40
CA ASN A 143 -31.35 12.67 -13.73
C ASN A 143 -30.58 11.98 -14.86
N ALA A 144 -29.26 11.73 -14.67
CA ALA A 144 -28.43 11.02 -15.63
C ALA A 144 -28.81 9.53 -15.74
N ILE A 145 -29.12 8.86 -14.63
CA ILE A 145 -29.60 7.48 -14.59
C ILE A 145 -30.93 7.36 -15.32
N GLU A 146 -31.88 8.28 -15.09
CA GLU A 146 -33.20 8.29 -15.72
C GLU A 146 -33.09 8.60 -17.22
N ARG A 147 -32.35 9.65 -17.63
CA ARG A 147 -32.17 10.05 -19.04
C ARG A 147 -31.54 8.97 -19.91
N ASN A 148 -30.61 8.20 -19.37
CA ASN A 148 -29.90 7.14 -20.09
C ASN A 148 -30.58 5.77 -19.91
N ASP A 149 -31.78 5.70 -19.32
CA ASP A 149 -32.52 4.47 -19.00
C ASP A 149 -31.62 3.38 -18.37
N VAL A 150 -30.74 3.79 -17.43
CA VAL A 150 -29.83 2.86 -16.78
C VAL A 150 -30.62 1.94 -15.87
N ARG A 151 -30.54 0.64 -16.13
CA ARG A 151 -31.25 -0.41 -15.41
C ARG A 151 -30.29 -1.31 -14.63
N CYS A 152 -30.84 -1.97 -13.61
CA CYS A 152 -30.12 -2.91 -12.80
C CYS A 152 -29.47 -4.01 -13.67
N PRO A 153 -28.14 -4.20 -13.62
CA PRO A 153 -27.45 -5.21 -14.44
C PRO A 153 -27.84 -6.65 -14.08
N GLU A 154 -28.44 -6.86 -12.91
CA GLU A 154 -28.79 -8.20 -12.41
C GLU A 154 -30.25 -8.61 -12.75
N CYS A 155 -31.17 -7.68 -12.77
CA CYS A 155 -32.58 -8.01 -12.92
C CYS A 155 -33.39 -7.07 -13.84
N GLY A 156 -32.77 -6.07 -14.46
CA GLY A 156 -33.38 -5.09 -15.31
C GLY A 156 -34.33 -4.10 -14.59
N GLY A 157 -34.36 -4.11 -13.24
CA GLY A 157 -35.22 -3.23 -12.45
C GLY A 157 -34.77 -1.77 -12.48
N ALA A 158 -35.69 -0.84 -12.17
CA ALA A 158 -35.36 0.56 -11.97
C ALA A 158 -34.60 0.79 -10.64
N PHE A 159 -33.88 1.91 -10.56
CA PHE A 159 -33.19 2.34 -9.34
C PHE A 159 -34.03 3.34 -8.54
N GLY A 160 -33.85 3.31 -7.21
CA GLY A 160 -34.34 4.34 -6.31
C GLY A 160 -33.44 5.58 -6.31
N GLU A 161 -33.74 6.51 -5.42
CA GLU A 161 -32.97 7.77 -5.30
C GLU A 161 -31.53 7.53 -4.86
N PRO A 162 -30.54 8.19 -5.50
CA PRO A 162 -29.16 8.17 -5.06
C PRO A 162 -29.01 8.76 -3.65
N LYS A 163 -28.15 8.15 -2.84
CA LYS A 163 -27.79 8.67 -1.51
C LYS A 163 -26.31 8.40 -1.22
N TYR A 164 -25.69 9.24 -0.42
CA TYR A 164 -24.33 8.97 0.03
C TYR A 164 -24.28 7.82 1.02
N PHE A 165 -23.33 6.94 0.81
CA PHE A 165 -22.99 5.82 1.68
C PHE A 165 -21.58 6.03 2.24
N LEU A 166 -21.45 6.04 3.58
CA LEU A 166 -20.15 6.11 4.24
C LEU A 166 -19.44 4.75 4.12
N THR A 167 -18.29 4.74 3.45
CA THR A 167 -17.52 3.51 3.21
C THR A 167 -16.62 3.10 4.38
N MET A 168 -16.69 3.78 5.52
CA MET A 168 -15.98 3.39 6.74
C MET A 168 -16.81 2.40 7.58
N PHE A 169 -16.14 1.39 8.14
CA PHE A 169 -16.75 0.48 9.11
C PHE A 169 -16.86 1.17 10.48
N LYS A 170 -18.08 1.48 10.90
CA LYS A 170 -18.38 2.08 12.20
C LYS A 170 -18.55 1.01 13.27
N THR A 171 -18.00 1.26 14.46
CA THR A 171 -18.14 0.41 15.67
C THR A 171 -18.25 1.23 16.93
N SER A 172 -18.56 0.59 18.06
CA SER A 172 -18.49 1.18 19.40
C SER A 172 -17.19 0.76 20.09
N ILE A 173 -16.58 1.68 20.85
CA ILE A 173 -15.40 1.39 21.67
C ILE A 173 -15.86 1.23 23.11
N GLY A 174 -15.68 0.03 23.67
CA GLY A 174 -16.14 -0.32 25.01
C GLY A 174 -17.67 -0.46 25.14
N PRO A 175 -18.21 -0.47 26.37
CA PRO A 175 -19.62 -0.74 26.61
C PRO A 175 -20.55 0.46 26.36
N TYR A 176 -20.00 1.65 26.13
CA TYR A 176 -20.78 2.87 25.95
C TYR A 176 -21.04 3.13 24.48
N SER A 177 -22.32 3.24 24.10
CA SER A 177 -22.76 3.49 22.72
C SER A 177 -22.29 4.84 22.13
N GLU A 178 -21.90 5.77 22.97
CA GLU A 178 -21.46 7.12 22.58
C GLU A 178 -19.99 7.16 22.14
N ALA A 179 -19.18 6.15 22.54
CA ALA A 179 -17.78 6.05 22.14
C ALA A 179 -17.66 5.44 20.75
N VAL A 180 -17.82 6.27 19.72
CA VAL A 180 -17.75 5.86 18.31
C VAL A 180 -16.30 5.64 17.90
N GLY A 181 -16.05 4.50 17.26
CA GLY A 181 -14.82 4.18 16.55
C GLY A 181 -15.09 3.79 15.11
N TYR A 182 -14.01 3.78 14.34
CA TYR A 182 -14.03 3.27 12.96
C TYR A 182 -12.86 2.34 12.73
N GLY A 183 -13.11 1.31 11.89
CA GLY A 183 -12.03 0.59 11.26
C GLY A 183 -11.29 1.52 10.29
N ARG A 184 -9.97 1.59 10.43
CA ARG A 184 -9.13 2.50 9.63
C ARG A 184 -9.25 2.19 8.14
N PRO A 185 -9.48 3.17 7.26
CA PRO A 185 -9.53 2.98 5.80
C PRO A 185 -8.15 3.04 5.15
N GLU A 186 -7.11 3.50 5.88
CA GLU A 186 -5.69 3.58 5.55
C GLU A 186 -4.86 3.43 6.83
N ALA A 187 -3.56 3.19 6.73
CA ALA A 187 -2.69 3.08 7.90
C ALA A 187 -2.00 4.39 8.27
N ALA A 188 -2.01 5.38 7.39
CA ALA A 188 -1.34 6.67 7.53
C ALA A 188 -1.71 7.45 8.80
N GLN A 189 -3.01 7.49 9.15
CA GLN A 189 -3.49 8.31 10.27
C GLN A 189 -2.91 7.88 11.63
N ASN A 190 -2.62 6.60 11.80
CA ASN A 190 -1.93 6.12 13.00
C ASN A 190 -0.51 6.71 13.12
N ILE A 191 0.18 6.90 11.99
CA ILE A 191 1.53 7.50 11.98
C ILE A 191 1.46 8.98 12.37
N PHE A 192 0.48 9.73 11.84
CA PHE A 192 0.33 11.16 12.13
C PHE A 192 -0.03 11.44 13.60
N VAL A 193 -0.89 10.63 14.23
CA VAL A 193 -1.23 10.84 15.65
C VAL A 193 -0.08 10.51 16.59
N GLU A 194 0.86 9.65 16.16
CA GLU A 194 2.07 9.30 16.92
C GLU A 194 3.31 10.13 16.53
N PHE A 195 3.16 11.12 15.66
CA PHE A 195 4.27 11.87 15.06
C PHE A 195 5.30 12.38 16.09
N ARG A 196 4.86 12.99 17.20
CA ARG A 196 5.78 13.53 18.23
C ARG A 196 6.72 12.47 18.77
N ARG A 197 6.18 11.31 19.13
CA ARG A 197 6.95 10.17 19.64
C ARG A 197 7.89 9.60 18.59
N LEU A 198 7.42 9.52 17.34
CA LEU A 198 8.22 9.02 16.21
C LEU A 198 9.37 9.97 15.87
N TYR A 199 9.13 11.28 15.92
CA TYR A 199 10.15 12.30 15.74
C TYR A 199 11.24 12.23 16.83
N GLU A 200 10.85 12.05 18.10
CA GLU A 200 11.79 11.80 19.21
C GLU A 200 12.63 10.52 18.96
N ASN A 201 12.00 9.43 18.49
CA ASN A 201 12.69 8.19 18.13
C ASN A 201 13.66 8.39 16.96
N ALA A 202 13.34 9.28 16.02
CA ALA A 202 14.20 9.71 14.93
C ALA A 202 15.30 10.69 15.40
N ARG A 203 15.48 10.88 16.73
CA ARG A 203 16.45 11.80 17.34
C ARG A 203 16.24 13.25 16.92
N GLU A 204 14.98 13.63 16.73
CA GLU A 204 14.55 14.98 16.32
C GLU A 204 15.22 15.48 15.03
N LYS A 205 15.47 14.57 14.09
CA LYS A 205 16.11 14.88 12.80
C LYS A 205 15.17 14.65 11.63
N LEU A 206 15.24 15.56 10.66
CA LEU A 206 14.65 15.42 9.33
C LEU A 206 15.77 15.24 8.29
N PRO A 207 15.50 14.54 7.17
CA PRO A 207 14.28 13.79 6.89
C PRO A 207 14.23 12.44 7.64
N PHE A 208 13.04 11.92 7.92
CA PHE A 208 12.84 10.55 8.39
C PHE A 208 11.51 9.99 7.86
N GLY A 209 11.42 8.68 7.80
CA GLY A 209 10.21 7.99 7.37
C GLY A 209 9.70 7.00 8.41
N VAL A 210 8.42 6.72 8.34
CA VAL A 210 7.74 5.71 9.14
C VAL A 210 6.88 4.86 8.22
N MET A 211 7.01 3.54 8.32
CA MET A 211 6.22 2.57 7.58
C MET A 211 5.29 1.82 8.53
N GLN A 212 4.10 1.51 8.06
CA GLN A 212 3.17 0.61 8.70
C GLN A 212 2.61 -0.39 7.70
N ILE A 213 2.72 -1.67 8.00
CA ILE A 213 2.03 -2.75 7.30
C ILE A 213 0.85 -3.19 8.16
N GLY A 214 -0.35 -3.25 7.59
CA GLY A 214 -1.49 -3.73 8.36
C GLY A 214 -2.81 -3.70 7.61
N HIS A 215 -3.84 -4.25 8.25
CA HIS A 215 -5.18 -4.29 7.67
C HIS A 215 -5.82 -2.91 7.65
N ALA A 216 -6.51 -2.63 6.54
CA ALA A 216 -7.41 -1.50 6.36
C ALA A 216 -8.79 -2.02 5.96
N LEU A 217 -9.83 -1.23 6.28
CA LEU A 217 -11.21 -1.63 6.13
C LEU A 217 -11.97 -0.57 5.32
N ARG A 218 -12.49 -0.96 4.15
CA ARG A 218 -13.37 -0.12 3.34
C ARG A 218 -14.66 -0.87 3.03
N ASN A 219 -15.79 -0.38 3.52
CA ASN A 219 -17.08 -1.01 3.33
C ASN A 219 -17.60 -0.78 1.90
N GLU A 220 -16.94 -1.40 0.95
CA GLU A 220 -17.17 -1.29 -0.48
C GLU A 220 -18.60 -1.69 -0.89
N ILE A 221 -19.19 -0.94 -1.81
CA ILE A 221 -20.50 -1.22 -2.39
C ILE A 221 -20.37 -2.27 -3.49
N SER A 222 -20.55 -3.52 -3.28
CA SER A 222 -20.43 -4.61 -4.28
C SER A 222 -19.02 -4.87 -4.81
N PRO A 223 -18.05 -5.25 -3.97
CA PRO A 223 -16.74 -5.65 -4.42
C PRO A 223 -16.81 -7.01 -5.15
N ARG A 224 -16.43 -7.06 -6.44
CA ARG A 224 -16.53 -8.27 -7.29
C ARG A 224 -15.25 -8.49 -8.13
N GLN A 225 -14.12 -7.95 -7.72
CA GLN A 225 -12.88 -7.95 -8.50
C GLN A 225 -11.77 -8.82 -7.85
N GLY A 226 -12.12 -9.88 -7.12
CA GLY A 226 -11.13 -10.73 -6.44
C GLY A 226 -10.25 -9.92 -5.50
N LEU A 227 -8.93 -10.15 -5.54
CA LEU A 227 -7.95 -9.43 -4.72
C LEU A 227 -7.78 -7.94 -5.08
N ILE A 228 -8.29 -7.49 -6.22
CA ILE A 228 -8.18 -6.09 -6.66
C ILE A 228 -9.04 -5.16 -5.80
N ARG A 229 -10.20 -5.62 -5.33
CA ARG A 229 -11.11 -4.81 -4.55
C ARG A 229 -11.73 -5.58 -3.40
N LEU A 230 -11.24 -5.33 -2.20
CA LEU A 230 -11.62 -6.00 -0.97
C LEU A 230 -12.27 -5.01 0.02
N ARG A 231 -13.04 -5.54 0.97
CA ARG A 231 -13.55 -4.80 2.14
C ARG A 231 -12.58 -4.78 3.29
N GLU A 232 -11.81 -5.84 3.44
CA GLU A 232 -10.66 -5.94 4.34
C GLU A 232 -9.45 -6.33 3.49
N PHE A 233 -8.40 -5.52 3.54
CA PHE A 233 -7.19 -5.69 2.75
C PHE A 233 -5.97 -5.26 3.54
N THR A 234 -4.80 -5.69 3.12
CA THR A 234 -3.54 -5.23 3.71
C THR A 234 -2.97 -4.09 2.89
N ILE A 235 -2.62 -3.02 3.59
CA ILE A 235 -1.98 -1.84 3.03
C ILE A 235 -0.60 -1.65 3.67
N VAL A 236 0.30 -1.07 2.90
CA VAL A 236 1.62 -0.62 3.36
C VAL A 236 1.71 0.87 3.10
N ASP A 237 1.62 1.66 4.15
CA ASP A 237 1.75 3.12 4.07
C ASP A 237 3.11 3.54 4.63
N VAL A 238 3.78 4.42 3.90
CA VAL A 238 5.05 5.02 4.31
C VAL A 238 4.88 6.54 4.34
N GLU A 239 5.01 7.13 5.52
CA GLU A 239 4.97 8.58 5.67
C GLU A 239 6.40 9.10 5.81
N PHE A 240 6.85 9.87 4.84
CA PHE A 240 8.21 10.41 4.81
C PHE A 240 8.19 11.91 5.06
N PHE A 241 8.72 12.29 6.22
CA PHE A 241 8.72 13.67 6.73
C PHE A 241 9.99 14.40 6.34
N PHE A 242 9.86 15.63 5.81
CA PHE A 242 11.01 16.43 5.36
C PHE A 242 10.76 17.94 5.51
N ASP A 243 11.85 18.73 5.45
CA ASP A 243 11.79 20.19 5.42
C ASP A 243 11.43 20.65 3.98
N PRO A 244 10.30 21.35 3.77
CA PRO A 244 9.91 21.80 2.43
C PRO A 244 10.84 22.85 1.83
N GLU A 245 11.59 23.61 2.65
CA GLU A 245 12.55 24.60 2.16
C GLU A 245 13.89 23.96 1.78
N GLU A 246 14.20 22.80 2.36
CA GLU A 246 15.40 22.01 2.06
C GLU A 246 15.03 20.55 1.76
N PRO A 247 14.34 20.29 0.64
CA PRO A 247 13.90 18.92 0.30
C PRO A 247 15.07 18.06 -0.21
N ASN A 248 16.24 18.20 0.41
CA ASN A 248 17.49 17.53 0.05
C ASN A 248 17.30 16.01 0.04
N CYS A 249 17.10 15.45 -1.15
CA CYS A 249 16.93 14.02 -1.34
C CYS A 249 18.29 13.37 -1.63
N TYR A 250 18.90 12.78 -0.59
CA TYR A 250 20.19 12.11 -0.71
C TYR A 250 20.17 10.89 -1.66
N LEU A 251 18.99 10.30 -1.90
CA LEU A 251 18.79 9.17 -2.81
C LEU A 251 18.68 9.57 -4.29
N LEU A 252 18.51 10.87 -4.57
CA LEU A 252 18.24 11.36 -5.93
C LEU A 252 19.37 10.97 -6.88
N LYS A 253 20.62 11.12 -6.46
CA LYS A 253 21.80 10.85 -7.28
C LYS A 253 21.85 9.40 -7.78
N ASP A 254 21.38 8.45 -6.96
CA ASP A 254 21.41 7.02 -7.30
C ASP A 254 20.26 6.61 -8.22
N LEU A 255 19.21 7.43 -8.29
CA LEU A 255 17.96 7.15 -9.01
C LEU A 255 17.62 8.18 -10.10
N GLU A 256 18.42 9.22 -10.27
CA GLU A 256 18.15 10.32 -11.22
C GLU A 256 17.99 9.87 -12.68
N ASN A 257 18.65 8.77 -13.06
CA ASN A 257 18.61 8.19 -14.41
C ASN A 257 17.54 7.09 -14.58
N GLU A 258 16.80 6.74 -13.51
CA GLU A 258 15.69 5.78 -13.62
C GLU A 258 14.57 6.38 -14.46
N THR A 259 14.09 5.62 -15.45
CA THR A 259 13.00 6.04 -16.33
C THR A 259 11.64 5.81 -15.66
N LEU A 260 10.79 6.81 -15.70
CA LEU A 260 9.38 6.75 -15.31
C LEU A 260 8.48 6.88 -16.55
N ARG A 261 7.37 6.16 -16.57
CA ARG A 261 6.33 6.23 -17.60
C ARG A 261 5.13 6.97 -17.01
N LEU A 262 4.99 8.25 -17.37
CA LEU A 262 4.01 9.17 -16.77
C LEU A 262 2.84 9.41 -17.71
N VAL A 263 1.62 9.39 -17.17
CA VAL A 263 0.43 9.98 -17.80
C VAL A 263 0.10 11.24 -16.99
N LEU A 264 0.30 12.40 -17.58
CA LEU A 264 0.16 13.67 -16.90
C LEU A 264 -1.31 14.14 -16.86
N ALA A 265 -1.69 14.86 -15.80
CA ALA A 265 -3.01 15.46 -15.64
C ALA A 265 -3.42 16.32 -16.84
N GLU A 266 -2.46 17.08 -17.41
CA GLU A 266 -2.70 17.91 -18.59
C GLU A 266 -3.10 17.09 -19.82
N SER A 267 -2.50 15.90 -20.03
CA SER A 267 -2.87 14.98 -21.10
C SER A 267 -4.30 14.44 -20.90
N LYS A 268 -4.63 14.03 -19.66
CA LYS A 268 -6.00 13.59 -19.29
C LYS A 268 -7.04 14.68 -19.56
N LEU A 269 -6.74 15.93 -19.26
CA LEU A 269 -7.65 17.07 -19.52
C LEU A 269 -7.93 17.25 -21.02
N ARG A 270 -7.02 16.83 -21.89
CA ARG A 270 -7.19 16.82 -23.36
C ARG A 270 -7.88 15.53 -23.86
N GLY A 271 -8.29 14.64 -22.96
CA GLY A 271 -8.92 13.34 -23.30
C GLY A 271 -7.94 12.30 -23.81
N SER A 272 -6.65 12.41 -23.47
CA SER A 272 -5.58 11.47 -23.85
C SER A 272 -4.87 10.91 -22.62
N GLU A 273 -4.57 9.63 -22.64
CA GLU A 273 -3.68 8.97 -21.67
C GLU A 273 -2.30 8.68 -22.29
N GLU A 274 -1.76 9.65 -23.02
CA GLU A 274 -0.43 9.54 -23.62
C GLU A 274 0.64 9.34 -22.53
N ILE A 275 1.47 8.32 -22.73
CA ILE A 275 2.56 8.01 -21.81
C ILE A 275 3.80 8.79 -22.23
N VAL A 276 4.33 9.60 -21.31
CA VAL A 276 5.59 10.29 -21.45
C VAL A 276 6.67 9.51 -20.70
N GLU A 277 7.70 9.05 -21.40
CA GLU A 277 8.86 8.39 -20.78
C GLU A 277 9.93 9.46 -20.49
N VAL A 278 10.28 9.59 -19.23
CA VAL A 278 11.28 10.56 -18.74
C VAL A 278 12.09 9.96 -17.61
N THR A 279 13.32 10.43 -17.45
CA THR A 279 14.10 10.11 -16.25
C THR A 279 13.56 10.86 -15.04
N VAL A 280 13.87 10.38 -13.83
CA VAL A 280 13.55 11.07 -12.57
C VAL A 280 14.04 12.51 -12.60
N LYS A 281 15.28 12.73 -13.08
CA LYS A 281 15.89 14.04 -13.24
C LYS A 281 15.07 14.94 -14.18
N GLU A 282 14.77 14.47 -15.37
CA GLU A 282 13.97 15.22 -16.35
C GLU A 282 12.55 15.52 -15.84
N ALA A 283 11.92 14.57 -15.10
CA ALA A 283 10.60 14.80 -14.53
C ALA A 283 10.59 15.95 -13.51
N LEU A 284 11.66 16.08 -12.72
CA LEU A 284 11.84 17.18 -11.78
C LEU A 284 12.17 18.50 -12.50
N GLU A 285 13.11 18.48 -13.45
CA GLU A 285 13.51 19.68 -14.22
C GLU A 285 12.35 20.25 -15.05
N LYS A 286 11.48 19.39 -15.60
CA LYS A 286 10.28 19.80 -16.35
C LYS A 286 9.09 20.15 -15.45
N GLY A 287 9.22 19.97 -14.13
CA GLY A 287 8.14 20.24 -13.17
C GLY A 287 6.97 19.25 -13.23
N PHE A 288 7.14 18.09 -13.85
CA PHE A 288 6.12 17.03 -13.89
C PHE A 288 5.90 16.43 -12.50
N ILE A 289 6.94 16.35 -11.69
CA ILE A 289 6.88 15.94 -10.29
C ILE A 289 7.40 17.10 -9.44
N LYS A 290 6.65 17.45 -8.40
CA LYS A 290 6.90 18.67 -7.62
C LYS A 290 8.05 18.59 -6.63
N VAL A 291 8.28 17.41 -6.06
CA VAL A 291 9.30 17.23 -5.00
C VAL A 291 10.19 16.01 -5.27
N PRO A 292 11.51 16.13 -5.01
CA PRO A 292 12.46 15.04 -5.28
C PRO A 292 12.11 13.73 -4.56
N TRP A 293 11.62 13.78 -3.33
CA TRP A 293 11.26 12.60 -2.55
C TRP A 293 10.13 11.80 -3.21
N GLN A 294 9.11 12.46 -3.77
CA GLN A 294 8.04 11.78 -4.50
C GLN A 294 8.59 11.04 -5.72
N ALA A 295 9.44 11.70 -6.52
CA ALA A 295 10.03 11.09 -7.72
C ALA A 295 10.90 9.87 -7.39
N VAL A 296 11.69 9.97 -6.33
CA VAL A 296 12.55 8.87 -5.86
C VAL A 296 11.71 7.68 -5.38
N PHE A 297 10.66 7.90 -4.60
CA PHE A 297 9.78 6.81 -4.17
C PHE A 297 9.01 6.17 -5.32
N MET A 298 8.62 6.93 -6.34
CA MET A 298 8.04 6.38 -7.57
C MET A 298 9.06 5.48 -8.31
N ALA A 299 10.32 5.87 -8.40
CA ALA A 299 11.37 5.04 -9.00
C ALA A 299 11.62 3.76 -8.20
N LEU A 300 11.62 3.82 -6.88
CA LEU A 300 11.74 2.65 -6.00
C LEU A 300 10.54 1.71 -6.14
N ALA A 301 9.32 2.25 -6.25
CA ALA A 301 8.11 1.47 -6.47
C ALA A 301 8.14 0.73 -7.83
N LYS A 302 8.60 1.40 -8.90
CA LYS A 302 8.82 0.74 -10.20
C LYS A 302 9.80 -0.43 -10.08
N LYS A 303 10.94 -0.24 -9.41
CA LYS A 303 11.93 -1.30 -9.18
C LYS A 303 11.34 -2.46 -8.39
N LEU A 304 10.60 -2.17 -7.32
CA LEU A 304 9.92 -3.19 -6.51
C LEU A 304 9.00 -4.05 -7.39
N LEU A 305 8.14 -3.45 -8.21
CA LEU A 305 7.24 -4.21 -9.08
C LEU A 305 8.00 -5.05 -10.11
N THR A 306 9.11 -4.53 -10.64
CA THR A 306 9.97 -5.29 -11.55
C THR A 306 10.58 -6.50 -10.84
N GLU A 307 11.01 -6.36 -9.59
CA GLU A 307 11.49 -7.46 -8.75
C GLU A 307 10.39 -8.46 -8.35
N LEU A 308 9.11 -8.07 -8.42
CA LEU A 308 7.95 -8.96 -8.26
C LEU A 308 7.57 -9.67 -9.58
N GLY A 309 8.30 -9.45 -10.67
CA GLY A 309 8.09 -10.08 -11.96
C GLY A 309 7.20 -9.29 -12.93
N VAL A 310 6.82 -8.04 -12.60
CA VAL A 310 6.03 -7.17 -13.49
C VAL A 310 6.96 -6.40 -14.44
N PRO A 311 6.89 -6.61 -15.77
CA PRO A 311 7.73 -5.87 -16.72
C PRO A 311 7.52 -4.36 -16.65
N ALA A 312 8.59 -3.58 -16.85
CA ALA A 312 8.55 -2.12 -16.74
C ALA A 312 7.58 -1.47 -17.73
N GLU A 313 7.46 -2.04 -18.95
CA GLU A 313 6.52 -1.57 -19.98
C GLU A 313 5.05 -1.86 -19.65
N LYS A 314 4.79 -2.67 -18.64
CA LYS A 314 3.46 -2.97 -18.09
C LYS A 314 3.13 -2.17 -16.82
N GLN A 315 3.98 -1.20 -16.49
CA GLN A 315 3.81 -0.27 -15.38
C GLN A 315 3.71 1.15 -15.91
N ARG A 316 2.88 1.98 -15.28
CA ARG A 316 2.81 3.43 -15.53
C ARG A 316 2.43 4.17 -14.26
N PHE A 317 2.68 5.48 -14.23
CA PHE A 317 2.20 6.38 -13.18
C PHE A 317 1.23 7.37 -13.79
N ILE A 318 -0.01 7.40 -13.28
CA ILE A 318 -1.03 8.32 -13.75
C ILE A 318 -1.27 9.44 -12.73
N GLU A 319 -1.11 10.67 -13.16
CA GLU A 319 -1.35 11.84 -12.30
C GLU A 319 -2.85 12.04 -12.08
N LYS A 320 -3.25 12.19 -10.83
CA LYS A 320 -4.62 12.52 -10.45
C LYS A 320 -4.97 13.95 -10.83
N LEU A 321 -6.16 14.14 -11.41
CA LEU A 321 -6.72 15.47 -11.63
C LEU A 321 -7.05 16.15 -10.29
N PRO A 322 -7.12 17.50 -10.24
CA PRO A 322 -7.35 18.22 -8.99
C PRO A 322 -8.57 17.76 -8.17
N TRP A 323 -9.61 17.27 -8.82
CA TRP A 323 -10.83 16.77 -8.18
C TRP A 323 -10.82 15.25 -7.90
N GLU A 324 -9.89 14.48 -8.50
CA GLU A 324 -9.67 13.05 -8.22
C GLU A 324 -8.72 12.87 -7.03
N ARG A 325 -7.89 13.87 -6.75
CA ARG A 325 -6.93 13.82 -5.65
C ARG A 325 -7.63 13.78 -4.30
N ALA A 326 -7.05 13.01 -3.38
CA ALA A 326 -7.43 13.13 -1.99
C ALA A 326 -7.27 14.58 -1.51
N HIS A 327 -8.19 15.03 -0.68
CA HIS A 327 -8.28 16.42 -0.19
C HIS A 327 -7.02 16.93 0.52
N TYR A 328 -6.18 16.02 0.99
CA TYR A 328 -4.92 16.29 1.68
C TYR A 328 -3.71 16.42 0.74
N SER A 329 -3.85 16.14 -0.55
CA SER A 329 -2.72 16.02 -1.46
C SER A 329 -2.59 17.19 -2.44
N LEU A 330 -1.39 17.76 -2.54
CA LEU A 330 -1.06 18.77 -3.54
C LEU A 330 -0.79 18.16 -4.92
N GLN A 331 -0.20 16.96 -4.96
CA GLN A 331 0.03 16.15 -6.15
C GLN A 331 -0.03 14.67 -5.79
N SER A 332 -0.68 13.87 -6.63
CA SER A 332 -0.74 12.41 -6.47
C SER A 332 -0.58 11.71 -7.80
N PHE A 333 0.14 10.60 -7.77
CA PHE A 333 0.24 9.64 -8.86
C PHE A 333 -0.22 8.27 -8.38
N ASP A 334 -1.02 7.57 -9.17
CA ASP A 334 -1.23 6.14 -8.99
C ASP A 334 -0.22 5.39 -9.84
N GLN A 335 0.46 4.41 -9.25
CA GLN A 335 1.18 3.42 -10.04
C GLN A 335 0.20 2.34 -10.47
N GLU A 336 0.07 2.16 -11.77
CA GLU A 336 -0.81 1.18 -12.37
C GLU A 336 -0.01 0.08 -13.07
N VAL A 337 -0.57 -1.13 -13.02
CA VAL A 337 -0.09 -2.31 -13.74
C VAL A 337 -1.17 -2.77 -14.70
N TYR A 338 -0.77 -3.09 -15.94
CA TYR A 338 -1.70 -3.63 -16.91
C TYR A 338 -2.00 -5.10 -16.60
N VAL A 339 -3.26 -5.44 -16.43
CA VAL A 339 -3.76 -6.80 -16.22
C VAL A 339 -4.80 -7.15 -17.29
N ASP A 340 -4.85 -8.41 -17.70
CA ASP A 340 -5.60 -8.81 -18.89
C ASP A 340 -7.09 -8.49 -18.82
N ARG A 341 -7.71 -8.68 -17.66
CA ARG A 341 -9.17 -8.52 -17.52
C ARG A 341 -9.64 -7.08 -17.40
N TRP A 342 -8.88 -6.21 -16.69
CA TRP A 342 -9.33 -4.86 -16.34
C TRP A 342 -8.50 -3.75 -16.96
N GLY A 343 -7.47 -4.09 -17.73
CA GLY A 343 -6.52 -3.10 -18.23
C GLY A 343 -5.63 -2.57 -17.11
N TRP A 344 -5.50 -1.26 -17.02
CA TRP A 344 -4.68 -0.61 -16.01
C TRP A 344 -5.34 -0.64 -14.63
N VAL A 345 -4.64 -1.17 -13.64
CA VAL A 345 -5.09 -1.31 -12.26
C VAL A 345 -4.07 -0.69 -11.33
N GLU A 346 -4.53 0.21 -10.47
CA GLU A 346 -3.75 0.82 -9.41
C GLU A 346 -3.24 -0.24 -8.42
N VAL A 347 -1.94 -0.23 -8.14
CA VAL A 347 -1.27 -1.11 -7.17
C VAL A 347 -0.59 -0.34 -6.04
N SER A 348 -0.20 0.91 -6.30
CA SER A 348 0.31 1.83 -5.28
C SER A 348 -0.08 3.27 -5.59
N GLY A 349 -0.16 4.08 -4.56
CA GLY A 349 -0.36 5.53 -4.63
C GLY A 349 0.88 6.28 -4.17
N HIS A 350 1.12 7.46 -4.74
CA HIS A 350 2.26 8.32 -4.41
C HIS A 350 1.78 9.76 -4.24
N ALA A 351 1.56 10.17 -2.99
CA ALA A 351 1.00 11.47 -2.67
C ALA A 351 2.03 12.43 -2.08
N TYR A 352 2.00 13.68 -2.51
CA TYR A 352 2.62 14.79 -1.78
C TYR A 352 1.56 15.46 -0.92
N ARG A 353 1.51 15.10 0.37
CA ARG A 353 0.47 15.49 1.34
C ARG A 353 0.66 16.88 1.95
N THR A 354 1.82 17.50 1.74
CA THR A 354 2.23 18.75 2.41
C THR A 354 2.24 18.64 3.94
N ASP A 355 1.82 19.65 4.66
CA ASP A 355 1.69 19.70 6.13
C ASP A 355 0.27 19.38 6.62
N TYR A 356 -0.64 18.96 5.71
CA TYR A 356 -2.08 18.90 5.95
C TYR A 356 -2.45 18.09 7.21
N ASP A 357 -2.02 16.82 7.28
CA ASP A 357 -2.44 15.93 8.35
C ASP A 357 -1.91 16.39 9.71
N LEU A 358 -0.62 16.73 9.80
CA LEU A 358 -0.01 17.22 11.04
C LEU A 358 -0.69 18.50 11.54
N LYS A 359 -1.01 19.42 10.63
CA LYS A 359 -1.70 20.68 10.94
C LYS A 359 -3.13 20.42 11.44
N ARG A 360 -3.86 19.52 10.79
CA ARG A 360 -5.21 19.14 11.20
C ARG A 360 -5.21 18.47 12.56
N HIS A 361 -4.32 17.50 12.80
CA HIS A 361 -4.21 16.84 14.10
C HIS A 361 -3.77 17.83 15.20
N MET A 362 -2.87 18.77 14.92
CA MET A 362 -2.52 19.85 15.85
C MET A 362 -3.74 20.68 16.23
N GLN A 363 -4.57 21.09 15.26
CA GLN A 363 -5.78 21.88 15.50
C GLN A 363 -6.83 21.13 16.33
N PHE A 364 -7.03 19.83 16.04
CA PHE A 364 -8.06 19.03 16.72
C PHE A 364 -7.65 18.52 18.09
N SER A 365 -6.37 18.27 18.31
CA SER A 365 -5.83 17.75 19.58
C SER A 365 -5.34 18.84 20.53
N GLY A 366 -4.93 19.99 20.00
CA GLY A 366 -4.19 21.03 20.73
C GLY A 366 -2.72 20.69 20.99
N VAL A 367 -2.22 19.55 20.48
CA VAL A 367 -0.82 19.13 20.63
C VAL A 367 0.01 19.74 19.52
N ASP A 368 1.13 20.40 19.85
CA ASP A 368 2.02 21.02 18.89
C ASP A 368 2.79 19.94 18.09
N THR A 369 2.61 19.92 16.78
CA THR A 369 3.29 19.04 15.84
C THR A 369 4.44 19.72 15.09
N ARG A 370 4.75 20.98 15.41
CA ARG A 370 5.88 21.70 14.81
C ARG A 370 7.20 21.11 15.31
N VAL A 371 8.18 21.12 14.43
CA VAL A 371 9.57 20.77 14.74
C VAL A 371 10.42 22.03 14.79
N PHE A 372 11.51 22.00 15.55
CA PHE A 372 12.46 23.09 15.62
C PHE A 372 13.67 22.80 14.74
N LYS A 373 14.01 23.74 13.85
CA LYS A 373 15.23 23.72 13.04
C LYS A 373 16.18 24.80 13.53
N GLU A 374 17.32 24.39 14.08
CA GLU A 374 18.38 25.33 14.46
C GLU A 374 19.09 25.88 13.22
N TYR A 375 19.33 27.19 13.19
CA TYR A 375 20.14 27.81 12.15
C TYR A 375 21.64 27.57 12.41
N GLU A 376 22.44 27.40 11.36
CA GLU A 376 23.90 27.30 11.48
C GLU A 376 24.52 28.48 12.23
N LYS A 377 23.94 29.65 12.07
CA LYS A 377 24.27 30.87 12.82
C LYS A 377 22.99 31.60 13.16
N PRO A 378 22.86 32.16 14.37
CA PRO A 378 21.73 33.01 14.70
C PRO A 378 21.53 34.13 13.68
N VAL A 379 20.28 34.33 13.24
CA VAL A 379 19.94 35.33 12.23
C VAL A 379 19.20 36.47 12.89
N GLU A 380 19.63 37.71 12.60
CA GLU A 380 18.84 38.91 12.98
C GLU A 380 17.71 39.09 11.99
N ILE A 381 16.47 39.02 12.46
CA ILE A 381 15.28 39.31 11.66
C ILE A 381 14.53 40.50 12.22
N GLU A 382 13.94 41.31 11.34
CA GLU A 382 12.95 42.30 11.77
C GLU A 382 11.61 41.63 12.01
N LYS A 383 11.17 41.64 13.27
CA LYS A 383 9.89 41.06 13.66
C LYS A 383 9.03 42.13 14.31
N THR A 384 7.77 42.18 13.91
CA THR A 384 6.78 42.95 14.64
C THR A 384 6.46 42.17 15.92
N VAL A 385 6.57 42.78 17.07
CA VAL A 385 6.31 42.18 18.39
C VAL A 385 5.37 43.05 19.19
N VAL A 386 4.63 42.39 20.11
CA VAL A 386 3.86 43.09 21.12
C VAL A 386 4.80 43.36 22.29
N LYS A 387 5.12 44.64 22.52
CA LYS A 387 5.99 45.08 23.60
C LYS A 387 5.12 45.52 24.79
N PRO A 388 5.13 44.79 25.89
CA PRO A 388 4.38 45.17 27.08
C PRO A 388 4.94 46.45 27.75
N LEU A 389 4.09 47.41 28.09
CA LEU A 389 4.50 48.63 28.73
C LEU A 389 4.42 48.46 30.25
N MET A 390 5.51 47.99 30.86
CA MET A 390 5.58 47.62 32.27
C MET A 390 5.13 48.75 33.22
N ALA A 391 5.45 49.98 32.88
CA ALA A 391 5.06 51.16 33.65
C ALA A 391 3.53 51.36 33.71
N LYS A 392 2.78 50.87 32.73
CA LYS A 392 1.31 50.91 32.69
C LYS A 392 0.65 49.63 33.15
N LEU A 393 1.27 48.48 32.95
CA LEU A 393 0.79 47.20 33.41
C LEU A 393 0.90 47.03 34.94
N GLY A 394 2.04 47.48 35.52
CA GLY A 394 2.33 47.29 36.95
C GLY A 394 1.24 47.84 37.87
N PRO A 395 0.80 49.11 37.74
CA PRO A 395 -0.27 49.66 38.58
C PRO A 395 -1.60 48.95 38.44
N LYS A 396 -1.88 48.35 37.26
CA LYS A 396 -3.16 47.69 36.96
C LYS A 396 -3.22 46.26 37.42
N PHE A 397 -2.17 45.47 37.16
CA PHE A 397 -2.17 44.02 37.36
C PHE A 397 -1.32 43.54 38.56
N LYS A 398 -0.59 44.46 39.21
CA LYS A 398 0.19 44.22 40.43
C LYS A 398 1.03 42.93 40.40
N GLY A 399 0.73 41.93 41.23
CA GLY A 399 1.48 40.68 41.34
C GLY A 399 1.45 39.79 40.10
N GLU A 400 0.50 40.00 39.17
CA GLU A 400 0.38 39.22 37.92
C GLU A 400 1.05 39.89 36.74
N THR A 401 1.58 41.09 36.91
CA THR A 401 2.16 41.92 35.82
C THR A 401 3.23 41.20 35.01
N GLN A 402 4.15 40.52 35.67
CA GLN A 402 5.24 39.81 35.00
C GLN A 402 4.73 38.69 34.09
N LYS A 403 3.81 37.87 34.62
CA LYS A 403 3.20 36.78 33.88
C LYS A 403 2.41 37.26 32.66
N ILE A 404 1.63 38.34 32.84
CA ILE A 404 0.84 38.98 31.78
C ILE A 404 1.78 39.55 30.70
N ALA A 405 2.87 40.19 31.12
CA ALA A 405 3.86 40.76 30.17
C ALA A 405 4.56 39.65 29.35
N GLU A 406 4.95 38.56 29.97
CA GLU A 406 5.55 37.39 29.28
C GLU A 406 4.62 36.83 28.22
N ILE A 407 3.34 36.59 28.58
CA ILE A 407 2.36 36.08 27.62
C ILE A 407 2.11 37.07 26.49
N LEU A 408 1.98 38.37 26.78
CA LEU A 408 1.77 39.41 25.76
C LEU A 408 2.93 39.52 24.79
N ALA A 409 4.17 39.33 25.24
CA ALA A 409 5.36 39.38 24.39
C ALA A 409 5.42 38.20 23.38
N GLU A 410 4.78 37.09 23.69
CA GLU A 410 4.71 35.90 22.84
C GLU A 410 3.50 35.88 21.89
N MET A 411 2.58 36.83 22.02
CA MET A 411 1.37 36.87 21.22
C MET A 411 1.61 37.33 19.78
N ASN A 412 0.71 36.89 18.90
CA ASN A 412 0.70 37.34 17.51
C ASN A 412 0.27 38.82 17.45
N PRO A 413 1.14 39.73 16.96
CA PRO A 413 0.85 41.17 16.91
C PRO A 413 -0.36 41.51 16.04
N GLU A 414 -0.57 40.77 14.94
CA GLU A 414 -1.70 41.02 14.02
C GLU A 414 -3.03 40.69 14.71
N GLU A 415 -3.10 39.60 15.49
CA GLU A 415 -4.28 39.18 16.23
C GLU A 415 -4.65 40.18 17.34
N VAL A 416 -3.62 40.69 18.02
CA VAL A 416 -3.79 41.72 19.06
C VAL A 416 -4.27 43.04 18.45
N GLU A 417 -3.65 43.45 17.33
CA GLU A 417 -4.02 44.67 16.61
C GLU A 417 -5.44 44.62 16.06
N GLU A 418 -5.82 43.47 15.48
CA GLU A 418 -7.17 43.24 14.95
C GLU A 418 -8.23 43.29 16.07
N SER A 419 -7.92 42.68 17.23
CA SER A 419 -8.82 42.72 18.39
C SER A 419 -8.98 44.14 18.91
N PHE A 420 -7.88 44.94 18.93
CA PHE A 420 -7.96 46.35 19.29
C PHE A 420 -8.82 47.16 18.31
N LYS A 421 -8.70 46.91 17.02
CA LYS A 421 -9.52 47.58 15.97
C LYS A 421 -11.00 47.20 16.09
N LYS A 422 -11.30 45.95 16.36
CA LYS A 422 -12.70 45.44 16.42
C LYS A 422 -13.40 45.69 17.72
N LYS A 423 -12.71 45.53 18.87
CA LYS A 423 -13.31 45.52 20.23
C LYS A 423 -12.81 46.61 21.15
N GLY A 424 -11.72 47.30 20.74
CA GLY A 424 -11.05 48.28 21.59
C GLY A 424 -10.20 47.69 22.73
N TYR A 425 -10.10 46.38 22.80
CA TYR A 425 -9.30 45.67 23.80
C TYR A 425 -9.00 44.22 23.36
N TYR A 426 -8.00 43.61 23.98
CA TYR A 426 -7.70 42.18 23.85
C TYR A 426 -8.02 41.47 25.17
N MET A 427 -8.65 40.28 25.12
CA MET A 427 -8.91 39.45 26.32
C MET A 427 -7.81 38.43 26.50
N LEU A 428 -7.07 38.53 27.61
CA LEU A 428 -6.07 37.56 28.03
C LEU A 428 -6.58 36.81 29.25
N GLY A 429 -7.23 35.66 29.04
CA GLY A 429 -7.99 34.98 30.09
C GLY A 429 -9.10 35.90 30.63
N GLU A 430 -9.06 36.20 31.94
CA GLU A 430 -9.99 37.12 32.59
C GLU A 430 -9.56 38.61 32.51
N HIS A 431 -8.36 38.88 32.00
CA HIS A 431 -7.78 40.21 31.99
C HIS A 431 -8.08 40.94 30.66
N LYS A 432 -8.57 42.16 30.79
CA LYS A 432 -8.83 43.05 29.66
C LYS A 432 -7.60 43.92 29.42
N ILE A 433 -6.91 43.69 28.28
CA ILE A 433 -5.72 44.43 27.86
C ILE A 433 -6.18 45.55 26.92
N LEU A 434 -5.85 46.77 27.27
CA LEU A 434 -6.14 47.93 26.45
C LEU A 434 -4.95 48.29 25.58
N PRO A 435 -5.14 49.00 24.41
CA PRO A 435 -4.06 49.41 23.53
C PRO A 435 -2.97 50.19 24.25
N GLU A 436 -3.30 50.95 25.29
CA GLU A 436 -2.34 51.72 26.06
C GLU A 436 -1.35 50.90 26.91
N TYR A 437 -1.61 49.57 27.09
CA TYR A 437 -0.76 48.68 27.89
C TYR A 437 0.34 47.99 27.07
N VAL A 438 0.26 48.11 25.76
CA VAL A 438 1.23 47.50 24.81
C VAL A 438 1.61 48.47 23.72
N GLU A 439 2.75 48.23 23.13
CA GLU A 439 3.22 48.87 21.91
C GLU A 439 3.53 47.84 20.86
N ILE A 440 2.98 47.93 19.66
CA ILE A 440 3.29 47.05 18.54
C ILE A 440 4.42 47.68 17.75
N VAL A 441 5.61 47.09 17.85
CA VAL A 441 6.84 47.69 17.29
C VAL A 441 7.59 46.67 16.44
N LYS A 442 8.26 47.17 15.39
CA LYS A 442 9.26 46.41 14.66
C LYS A 442 10.58 46.48 15.44
N CYS A 443 11.12 45.34 15.82
CA CYS A 443 12.42 45.23 16.44
C CYS A 443 13.25 44.13 15.78
N LYS A 444 14.57 44.29 15.88
CA LYS A 444 15.49 43.23 15.48
C LYS A 444 15.55 42.21 16.58
N VAL A 445 15.19 40.97 16.24
CA VAL A 445 15.24 39.80 17.13
C VAL A 445 16.26 38.83 16.58
N THR A 446 17.13 38.33 17.44
CA THR A 446 18.08 37.30 17.04
C THR A 446 17.39 35.94 17.20
N GLU A 447 17.07 35.27 16.12
CA GLU A 447 16.50 33.93 16.12
C GLU A 447 17.59 32.88 15.96
N LYS A 448 17.58 31.85 16.83
CA LYS A 448 18.51 30.73 16.77
C LYS A 448 18.02 29.61 15.85
N GLY A 449 16.75 29.64 15.44
CA GLY A 449 16.10 28.66 14.62
C GLY A 449 14.64 29.02 14.37
N LYS A 450 13.94 28.17 13.63
CA LYS A 450 12.51 28.33 13.34
C LYS A 450 11.71 27.10 13.68
N HIS A 451 10.46 27.30 14.06
CA HIS A 451 9.47 26.23 14.15
C HIS A 451 8.68 26.13 12.86
N PHE A 452 8.50 24.91 12.35
CA PHE A 452 7.67 24.66 11.18
C PHE A 452 7.01 23.29 11.26
N ILE A 453 5.97 23.04 10.46
CA ILE A 453 5.36 21.72 10.34
C ILE A 453 6.04 21.02 9.15
N PRO A 454 6.60 19.80 9.33
CA PRO A 454 7.19 19.07 8.22
C PRO A 454 6.18 18.74 7.13
N HIS A 455 6.64 18.74 5.88
CA HIS A 455 5.86 18.20 4.77
C HIS A 455 6.04 16.70 4.66
N VAL A 456 5.09 16.06 4.00
CA VAL A 456 5.02 14.59 3.90
C VAL A 456 4.88 14.16 2.44
N VAL A 457 5.65 13.13 2.08
CA VAL A 457 5.44 12.32 0.87
C VAL A 457 5.08 10.91 1.31
N GLU A 458 4.02 10.38 0.71
CA GLU A 458 3.46 9.08 1.00
C GLU A 458 3.52 8.15 -0.21
N PRO A 459 4.40 7.15 -0.27
CA PRO A 459 4.17 5.94 -1.06
C PRO A 459 3.29 4.94 -0.28
N SER A 460 2.19 4.50 -0.89
CA SER A 460 1.22 3.57 -0.31
C SER A 460 1.00 2.39 -1.24
N PHE A 461 1.04 1.14 -0.73
CA PHE A 461 0.95 -0.07 -1.55
C PHE A 461 -0.22 -0.95 -1.10
N GLY A 462 -1.08 -1.33 -2.04
CA GLY A 462 -2.10 -2.35 -1.83
C GLY A 462 -1.49 -3.75 -1.89
N LEU A 463 -1.14 -4.35 -0.76
CA LEU A 463 -0.40 -5.62 -0.72
C LEU A 463 -1.17 -6.77 -1.40
N ASP A 464 -2.49 -6.82 -1.26
CA ASP A 464 -3.32 -7.85 -1.91
C ASP A 464 -3.34 -7.69 -3.43
N ARG A 465 -3.28 -6.44 -3.93
CA ARG A 465 -3.11 -6.16 -5.36
C ARG A 465 -1.72 -6.58 -5.86
N LEU A 466 -0.66 -6.33 -5.05
CA LEU A 466 0.70 -6.83 -5.36
C LEU A 466 0.72 -8.35 -5.46
N VAL A 467 0.05 -9.08 -4.55
CA VAL A 467 -0.08 -10.54 -4.65
C VAL A 467 -0.78 -10.95 -5.95
N TYR A 468 -1.87 -10.27 -6.33
CA TYR A 468 -2.59 -10.60 -7.56
C TYR A 468 -1.74 -10.38 -8.81
N VAL A 469 -1.12 -9.21 -8.96
CA VAL A 469 -0.29 -8.93 -10.14
C VAL A 469 0.92 -9.85 -10.22
N THR A 470 1.52 -10.21 -9.08
CA THR A 470 2.60 -11.20 -9.03
C THR A 470 2.12 -12.57 -9.54
N LEU A 471 0.92 -13.03 -9.14
CA LEU A 471 0.32 -14.25 -9.67
C LEU A 471 0.02 -14.16 -11.16
N GLU A 472 -0.52 -13.02 -11.61
CA GLU A 472 -0.89 -12.82 -13.00
C GLU A 472 0.32 -12.86 -13.94
N TYR A 473 1.43 -12.23 -13.55
CA TYR A 473 2.65 -12.22 -14.34
C TYR A 473 3.44 -13.51 -14.23
N ALA A 474 3.33 -14.22 -13.12
CA ALA A 474 3.93 -15.54 -12.96
C ALA A 474 3.20 -16.64 -13.75
N TYR A 475 1.89 -16.48 -14.00
CA TYR A 475 1.07 -17.51 -14.63
C TYR A 475 1.34 -17.63 -16.14
N HIS A 476 1.75 -18.81 -16.58
CA HIS A 476 1.83 -19.16 -18.00
C HIS A 476 1.64 -20.67 -18.22
N VAL A 477 1.47 -21.07 -19.47
CA VAL A 477 1.32 -22.46 -19.89
C VAL A 477 2.48 -22.84 -20.80
N LYS A 478 3.14 -23.95 -20.50
CA LYS A 478 4.22 -24.53 -21.30
C LYS A 478 3.93 -26.01 -21.52
N ASP A 479 3.83 -26.46 -22.75
CA ASP A 479 3.55 -27.86 -23.13
C ASP A 479 2.38 -28.46 -22.32
N ASP A 480 1.22 -27.79 -22.32
CA ASP A 480 -0.01 -28.12 -21.59
C ASP A 480 0.13 -28.15 -20.06
N ARG A 481 1.22 -27.67 -19.48
CA ARG A 481 1.41 -27.52 -18.04
C ARG A 481 1.29 -26.09 -17.61
N VAL A 482 0.55 -25.85 -16.54
CA VAL A 482 0.49 -24.56 -15.87
C VAL A 482 1.73 -24.40 -14.99
N ILE A 483 2.39 -23.26 -15.13
CA ILE A 483 3.58 -22.89 -14.34
C ILE A 483 3.34 -21.52 -13.72
N LEU A 484 3.71 -21.37 -12.44
CA LEU A 484 3.83 -20.08 -11.78
C LEU A 484 5.31 -19.69 -11.65
N SER A 485 5.80 -18.90 -12.61
CA SER A 485 7.21 -18.46 -12.65
C SER A 485 7.49 -17.27 -11.77
N PHE A 486 7.32 -17.46 -10.46
CA PHE A 486 7.72 -16.42 -9.48
C PHE A 486 9.23 -16.17 -9.53
N PRO A 487 9.69 -14.92 -9.35
CA PRO A 487 11.07 -14.67 -8.96
C PRO A 487 11.47 -15.56 -7.78
N ARG A 488 12.65 -16.18 -7.87
CA ARG A 488 13.08 -17.24 -6.94
C ARG A 488 13.10 -16.81 -5.47
N ASP A 489 13.34 -15.55 -5.20
CA ASP A 489 13.42 -14.98 -3.84
C ASP A 489 12.06 -14.65 -3.20
N ILE A 490 10.96 -14.71 -3.99
CA ILE A 490 9.58 -14.56 -3.45
C ILE A 490 8.76 -15.84 -3.56
N ALA A 491 9.28 -16.90 -4.15
CA ALA A 491 8.57 -18.18 -4.23
C ALA A 491 8.12 -18.66 -2.85
N PRO A 492 6.86 -19.11 -2.69
CA PRO A 492 6.33 -19.53 -1.38
C PRO A 492 7.01 -20.78 -0.83
N ILE A 493 7.51 -21.65 -1.69
CA ILE A 493 8.36 -22.80 -1.37
C ILE A 493 9.58 -22.71 -2.26
N GLN A 494 10.76 -22.89 -1.70
CA GLN A 494 12.03 -22.75 -2.41
C GLN A 494 12.42 -24.03 -3.14
N VAL A 495 12.25 -25.18 -2.50
CA VAL A 495 12.75 -26.46 -3.01
C VAL A 495 11.73 -27.57 -2.78
N GLY A 496 11.47 -28.38 -3.81
CA GLY A 496 10.75 -29.63 -3.69
C GLY A 496 11.70 -30.82 -3.65
N VAL A 497 11.46 -31.82 -2.78
CA VAL A 497 12.26 -33.04 -2.67
C VAL A 497 11.40 -34.25 -2.98
N TYR A 498 11.77 -34.99 -4.03
CA TYR A 498 10.94 -36.04 -4.62
C TYR A 498 11.74 -37.34 -4.79
N PRO A 499 11.37 -38.47 -4.15
CA PRO A 499 11.91 -39.76 -4.53
C PRO A 499 11.45 -40.11 -5.96
N LEU A 500 12.30 -40.69 -6.80
CA LEU A 500 11.94 -41.09 -8.18
C LEU A 500 10.75 -42.06 -8.16
N VAL A 501 10.78 -43.03 -7.25
CA VAL A 501 9.70 -43.98 -6.94
C VAL A 501 9.56 -44.15 -5.44
N SER A 502 8.36 -44.57 -4.97
CA SER A 502 8.07 -44.69 -3.53
C SER A 502 8.46 -46.08 -3.00
N LYS A 503 9.68 -46.56 -3.25
CA LYS A 503 10.22 -47.85 -2.82
C LYS A 503 11.76 -47.87 -2.87
N ASP A 504 12.35 -48.96 -2.51
CA ASP A 504 13.78 -49.31 -2.65
C ASP A 504 14.71 -48.36 -1.86
N GLY A 505 14.28 -47.78 -0.75
CA GLY A 505 15.09 -46.87 0.09
C GLY A 505 15.15 -45.43 -0.41
N LEU A 506 14.50 -45.11 -1.55
CA LEU A 506 14.48 -43.75 -2.10
C LEU A 506 13.65 -42.77 -1.25
N PRO A 507 12.46 -43.14 -0.72
CA PRO A 507 11.71 -42.27 0.19
C PRO A 507 12.47 -41.92 1.45
N GLU A 508 13.14 -42.89 2.07
CA GLU A 508 13.95 -42.66 3.28
C GLU A 508 15.11 -41.70 3.02
N LYS A 509 15.79 -41.89 1.90
CA LYS A 509 16.88 -40.98 1.48
C LYS A 509 16.35 -39.58 1.15
N ALA A 510 15.21 -39.48 0.46
CA ALA A 510 14.57 -38.20 0.16
C ALA A 510 14.15 -37.47 1.43
N MET A 511 13.62 -38.19 2.43
CA MET A 511 13.28 -37.62 3.72
C MET A 511 14.51 -37.12 4.48
N GLN A 512 15.67 -37.79 4.37
CA GLN A 512 16.92 -37.28 4.94
C GLN A 512 17.35 -35.97 4.29
N VAL A 513 17.31 -35.88 2.95
CA VAL A 513 17.65 -34.64 2.21
C VAL A 513 16.65 -33.53 2.56
N TYR A 514 15.37 -33.84 2.60
CA TYR A 514 14.33 -32.88 3.00
C TYR A 514 14.59 -32.30 4.40
N LYS A 515 14.85 -33.16 5.41
CA LYS A 515 15.15 -32.70 6.77
C LYS A 515 16.42 -31.86 6.81
N MET A 516 17.47 -32.26 6.13
CA MET A 516 18.72 -31.49 6.02
C MET A 516 18.44 -30.07 5.50
N LEU A 517 17.61 -29.92 4.44
CA LEU A 517 17.26 -28.60 3.90
C LEU A 517 16.44 -27.76 4.88
N ILE A 518 15.52 -28.37 5.62
CA ILE A 518 14.77 -27.67 6.68
C ILE A 518 15.70 -27.20 7.79
N ASP A 519 16.63 -28.06 8.24
CA ASP A 519 17.61 -27.73 9.30
C ASP A 519 18.54 -26.58 8.86
N GLU A 520 18.83 -26.47 7.57
CA GLU A 520 19.59 -25.35 6.95
C GLU A 520 18.72 -24.08 6.67
N GLY A 521 17.44 -24.12 7.08
CA GLY A 521 16.56 -22.97 7.03
C GLY A 521 15.83 -22.74 5.68
N PHE A 522 15.86 -23.71 4.77
CA PHE A 522 15.08 -23.63 3.53
C PHE A 522 13.61 -23.94 3.76
N ILE A 523 12.75 -23.27 3.00
CA ILE A 523 11.34 -23.63 2.90
C ILE A 523 11.23 -24.73 1.83
N ALA A 524 11.13 -25.97 2.27
CA ALA A 524 11.07 -27.13 1.37
C ALA A 524 9.73 -27.86 1.44
N GLU A 525 9.42 -28.61 0.38
CA GLU A 525 8.28 -29.53 0.28
C GLU A 525 8.80 -30.95 0.03
N TYR A 526 8.14 -31.95 0.65
CA TYR A 526 8.33 -33.36 0.33
C TYR A 526 7.06 -33.91 -0.30
N ASP A 527 7.19 -34.60 -1.46
CA ASP A 527 6.06 -35.24 -2.12
C ASP A 527 6.48 -36.58 -2.75
N GLU A 528 5.75 -37.65 -2.39
CA GLU A 528 5.93 -38.99 -2.96
C GLU A 528 4.68 -39.54 -3.66
N ALA A 529 3.61 -38.72 -3.72
CA ALA A 529 2.33 -39.18 -4.26
C ALA A 529 2.32 -39.24 -5.80
N GLY A 530 1.95 -40.40 -6.35
CA GLY A 530 1.84 -40.61 -7.79
C GLY A 530 3.19 -40.68 -8.52
N SER A 531 3.21 -40.43 -9.82
CA SER A 531 4.45 -40.44 -10.63
C SER A 531 5.28 -39.17 -10.46
N ILE A 532 6.59 -39.25 -10.72
CA ILE A 532 7.51 -38.10 -10.65
C ILE A 532 7.03 -36.93 -11.55
N GLY A 533 6.49 -37.21 -12.73
CA GLY A 533 5.93 -36.20 -13.61
C GLY A 533 4.74 -35.45 -12.99
N ARG A 534 3.88 -36.13 -12.22
CA ARG A 534 2.76 -35.50 -11.47
C ARG A 534 3.27 -34.64 -10.32
N ARG A 535 4.34 -35.05 -9.62
CA ARG A 535 4.98 -34.27 -8.55
C ARG A 535 5.55 -32.96 -9.10
N TYR A 536 6.27 -33.02 -10.23
CA TYR A 536 6.76 -31.82 -10.92
C TYR A 536 5.63 -30.91 -11.38
N ALA A 537 4.52 -31.49 -11.93
CA ALA A 537 3.39 -30.64 -12.33
C ALA A 537 2.77 -29.91 -11.14
N ARG A 538 2.66 -30.55 -9.96
CA ARG A 538 2.21 -29.88 -8.73
C ARG A 538 3.18 -28.81 -8.27
N ALA A 539 4.48 -29.06 -8.33
CA ALA A 539 5.53 -28.12 -7.99
C ALA A 539 5.52 -26.89 -8.93
N ASP A 540 5.38 -27.12 -10.24
CA ASP A 540 5.30 -26.07 -11.26
C ASP A 540 4.07 -25.16 -10.98
N GLU A 541 2.89 -25.74 -10.68
CA GLU A 541 1.68 -25.01 -10.29
C GLU A 541 1.77 -24.31 -8.92
N ALA A 542 2.57 -24.82 -7.98
CA ALA A 542 2.86 -24.17 -6.70
C ALA A 542 3.94 -23.08 -6.83
N GLY A 543 4.61 -23.01 -7.97
CA GLY A 543 5.67 -22.04 -8.25
C GLY A 543 6.98 -22.35 -7.55
N ILE A 544 7.30 -23.62 -7.28
CA ILE A 544 8.55 -24.07 -6.66
C ILE A 544 9.69 -23.98 -7.68
N PRO A 545 10.72 -23.14 -7.46
CA PRO A 545 11.77 -22.90 -8.47
C PRO A 545 12.63 -24.12 -8.77
N LEU A 546 12.93 -24.94 -7.74
CA LEU A 546 13.84 -26.07 -7.86
C LEU A 546 13.19 -27.37 -7.36
N GLY A 547 13.28 -28.43 -8.15
CA GLY A 547 12.89 -29.80 -7.76
C GLY A 547 14.12 -30.70 -7.62
N ILE A 548 14.35 -31.25 -6.45
CA ILE A 548 15.43 -32.21 -6.16
C ILE A 548 14.85 -33.61 -6.28
N THR A 549 15.38 -34.42 -7.20
CA THR A 549 15.00 -35.83 -7.36
C THR A 549 16.04 -36.75 -6.74
N ILE A 550 15.58 -37.64 -5.92
CA ILE A 550 16.35 -38.73 -5.32
C ILE A 550 16.10 -39.99 -6.15
N ASP A 551 17.15 -40.49 -6.81
CA ASP A 551 17.12 -41.63 -7.71
C ASP A 551 18.05 -42.76 -7.27
N TYR A 552 18.19 -43.82 -8.09
CA TYR A 552 19.03 -44.98 -7.73
C TYR A 552 20.53 -44.67 -7.74
N GLU A 553 20.97 -43.61 -8.45
CA GLU A 553 22.36 -43.16 -8.40
C GLU A 553 22.63 -42.44 -7.07
N THR A 554 21.66 -41.70 -6.55
CA THR A 554 21.74 -41.07 -5.23
C THR A 554 22.11 -42.05 -4.12
N LEU A 555 21.59 -43.29 -4.19
CA LEU A 555 21.92 -44.34 -3.21
C LEU A 555 23.35 -44.88 -3.32
N LYS A 556 24.01 -44.65 -4.47
CA LYS A 556 25.38 -45.15 -4.71
C LYS A 556 26.45 -44.13 -4.40
N ASP A 557 26.21 -42.86 -4.75
CA ASP A 557 27.26 -41.82 -4.77
C ASP A 557 26.89 -40.53 -4.04
N ASP A 558 25.72 -40.49 -3.37
CA ASP A 558 25.20 -39.32 -2.67
C ASP A 558 25.04 -38.07 -3.55
N THR A 559 24.76 -38.24 -4.85
CA THR A 559 24.40 -37.16 -5.77
C THR A 559 22.90 -37.08 -5.96
N VAL A 560 22.38 -35.92 -6.34
CA VAL A 560 20.96 -35.69 -6.63
C VAL A 560 20.79 -34.95 -7.95
N THR A 561 19.66 -35.15 -8.60
CA THR A 561 19.23 -34.36 -9.74
C THR A 561 18.48 -33.13 -9.26
N ILE A 562 18.84 -31.95 -9.76
CA ILE A 562 18.18 -30.67 -9.50
C ILE A 562 17.54 -30.23 -10.81
N ARG A 563 16.21 -30.02 -10.81
CA ARG A 563 15.44 -29.54 -11.98
C ARG A 563 15.02 -28.10 -11.77
N ASP A 564 15.28 -27.27 -12.78
CA ASP A 564 14.74 -25.93 -12.87
C ASP A 564 13.28 -25.93 -13.36
N ARG A 565 12.39 -25.19 -12.68
CA ARG A 565 10.96 -25.08 -13.00
C ARG A 565 10.70 -24.48 -14.38
N ASP A 566 11.43 -23.42 -14.74
CA ASP A 566 11.11 -22.60 -15.92
C ASP A 566 11.64 -23.21 -17.22
N THR A 567 12.88 -23.69 -17.18
CA THR A 567 13.56 -24.29 -18.36
C THR A 567 13.35 -25.78 -18.48
N TRP A 568 13.05 -26.46 -17.37
CA TRP A 568 13.02 -27.91 -17.16
C TRP A 568 14.39 -28.58 -17.30
N ARG A 569 15.46 -27.80 -17.47
CA ARG A 569 16.83 -28.34 -17.46
C ARG A 569 17.17 -28.97 -16.13
N GLN A 570 18.09 -29.90 -16.16
CA GLN A 570 18.50 -30.64 -14.99
C GLN A 570 20.03 -30.63 -14.87
N VAL A 571 20.49 -30.51 -13.63
CA VAL A 571 21.90 -30.63 -13.27
C VAL A 571 22.06 -31.64 -12.15
N ARG A 572 23.25 -32.20 -11.97
CA ARG A 572 23.54 -33.17 -10.91
C ARG A 572 24.65 -32.69 -10.02
N ASN A 573 24.47 -32.84 -8.69
CA ASN A 573 25.49 -32.48 -7.73
C ASN A 573 25.40 -33.32 -6.44
N LYS A 574 26.42 -33.28 -5.61
CA LYS A 574 26.46 -33.98 -4.34
C LYS A 574 25.55 -33.33 -3.30
N ILE A 575 24.89 -34.14 -2.48
CA ILE A 575 24.02 -33.67 -1.39
C ILE A 575 24.77 -32.73 -0.45
N ALA A 576 26.03 -33.04 -0.10
CA ALA A 576 26.82 -32.28 0.85
C ALA A 576 27.05 -30.80 0.50
N VAL A 577 27.02 -30.42 -0.77
CA VAL A 577 27.24 -29.04 -1.22
C VAL A 577 25.94 -28.25 -1.47
N LEU A 578 24.80 -28.92 -1.44
CA LEU A 578 23.51 -28.29 -1.72
C LEU A 578 23.21 -27.06 -0.85
N PRO A 579 23.38 -27.10 0.48
CA PRO A 579 23.00 -25.95 1.30
C PRO A 579 23.74 -24.67 0.88
N GLU A 580 25.05 -24.76 0.69
CA GLU A 580 25.84 -23.61 0.29
C GLU A 580 25.42 -23.05 -1.07
N LEU A 581 25.24 -23.92 -2.08
CA LEU A 581 24.86 -23.53 -3.43
C LEU A 581 23.43 -22.94 -3.46
N LEU A 582 22.48 -23.56 -2.77
CA LEU A 582 21.11 -23.07 -2.70
C LEU A 582 21.03 -21.71 -1.98
N HIS A 583 21.81 -21.49 -0.91
CA HIS A 583 21.88 -20.17 -0.29
C HIS A 583 22.40 -19.09 -1.25
N LYS A 584 23.39 -19.40 -2.07
CA LYS A 584 23.89 -18.48 -3.09
C LYS A 584 22.84 -18.24 -4.19
N TYR A 585 22.19 -19.30 -4.64
CA TYR A 585 21.16 -19.26 -5.69
C TYR A 585 19.95 -18.38 -5.27
N PHE A 586 19.37 -18.62 -4.09
CA PHE A 586 18.22 -17.83 -3.61
C PHE A 586 18.57 -16.38 -3.20
N ARG A 587 19.85 -16.07 -3.08
CA ARG A 587 20.36 -14.69 -2.89
C ARG A 587 20.78 -14.02 -4.21
N ASN A 588 20.47 -14.61 -5.36
CA ASN A 588 20.86 -14.12 -6.68
C ASN A 588 22.37 -13.90 -6.85
N LYS A 589 23.20 -14.79 -6.25
CA LYS A 589 24.65 -14.75 -6.33
C LYS A 589 25.21 -15.68 -7.42
N ILE A 590 24.46 -16.71 -7.78
CA ILE A 590 24.78 -17.68 -8.82
C ILE A 590 23.52 -18.01 -9.61
N ASP A 591 23.70 -18.53 -10.82
CA ASP A 591 22.62 -18.99 -11.68
C ASP A 591 22.39 -20.50 -11.59
N PHE A 592 21.38 -21.02 -12.31
CA PHE A 592 20.98 -22.42 -12.24
C PHE A 592 22.12 -23.36 -12.69
N GLU A 593 22.88 -22.96 -13.69
CA GLU A 593 24.00 -23.71 -14.27
C GLU A 593 25.12 -23.96 -13.25
N ASP A 594 25.28 -23.10 -12.28
CA ASP A 594 26.28 -23.20 -11.22
C ASP A 594 25.90 -24.23 -10.14
N LEU A 595 24.65 -24.73 -10.17
CA LEU A 595 24.17 -25.70 -9.17
C LEU A 595 24.73 -27.13 -9.41
N GLY A 596 25.28 -27.44 -10.57
CA GLY A 596 25.86 -28.77 -10.84
C GLY A 596 26.20 -29.02 -12.30
N GLU A 597 26.65 -30.24 -12.56
CA GLU A 597 26.96 -30.69 -13.91
C GLU A 597 25.67 -30.96 -14.69
N PRO A 598 25.54 -30.46 -15.94
CA PRO A 598 24.38 -30.73 -16.78
C PRO A 598 24.17 -32.23 -17.01
N LEU A 599 22.93 -32.68 -16.84
CA LEU A 599 22.58 -34.04 -17.30
C LEU A 599 22.50 -34.03 -18.81
N LYS A 600 23.21 -34.98 -19.43
CA LYS A 600 23.07 -35.21 -20.88
C LYS A 600 21.66 -35.75 -21.14
N GLU A 601 20.98 -35.12 -22.08
CA GLU A 601 19.67 -35.58 -22.58
C GLU A 601 19.69 -37.01 -23.07
#